data_778c87bae3c4cc905f8779b27b94507c
#
_entry.id   778c87bae3c4cc905f8779b27b94507c
#
_cell.length_a   1.000
_cell.length_b   1.000
_cell.length_c   1.000
_cell.angle_alpha   90.00
_cell.angle_beta   90.00
_cell.angle_gamma   90.00
#
_symmetry.space_group_name_H-M   'P 1'
#
loop_
_entity.id
_entity.type
_entity.pdbx_description
1 polymer ?
#
loop_
_entity_poly.entity_id
_entity_poly.type
_entity_poly.pdbx_seq_one_letter_code
_entity_poly.pdbx_strand_id
1 'polypeptide(L)'
;MYELNADAYVEELIHAGDNLYINWNSKIFISFLAAFVIISVILTAYYRISSPVAIVTIFASLLMSLFMFNTFGVEFSIGAIVGLAITALLGIFSSVIYFENLKNELYKGRTLKKANSEASKHTTLPIIDASVVSLLASLITYFIGEPLVK
;
A
#
# COMPACT_ATOMS: atom_id res chain seq x y z
N MET A 1 -9.48 2.66 -51.77
CA MET A 1 -8.36 3.50 -51.29
C MET A 1 -8.64 4.13 -49.89
N TYR A 2 -9.88 4.40 -49.52
CA TYR A 2 -10.24 4.92 -48.18
C TYR A 2 -10.30 3.84 -47.11
N GLU A 3 -10.63 2.60 -47.41
CA GLU A 3 -10.69 1.49 -46.43
C GLU A 3 -9.30 1.07 -45.93
N LEU A 4 -8.31 1.03 -46.83
CA LEU A 4 -6.91 0.71 -46.45
C LEU A 4 -6.32 1.73 -45.46
N ASN A 5 -6.80 2.97 -45.51
CA ASN A 5 -6.34 4.03 -44.60
C ASN A 5 -7.02 3.96 -43.23
N ALA A 6 -8.24 3.44 -43.15
CA ALA A 6 -8.97 3.25 -41.90
C ALA A 6 -8.37 2.10 -41.08
N ASP A 7 -8.02 0.99 -41.70
CA ASP A 7 -7.41 -0.16 -41.02
C ASP A 7 -6.02 0.17 -40.51
N ALA A 8 -5.21 0.91 -41.28
CA ALA A 8 -3.90 1.39 -40.84
C ALA A 8 -4.01 2.37 -39.64
N TYR A 9 -5.04 3.21 -39.66
CA TYR A 9 -5.29 4.14 -38.53
C TYR A 9 -5.73 3.41 -37.25
N VAL A 10 -6.55 2.36 -37.40
CA VAL A 10 -6.97 1.53 -36.26
C VAL A 10 -5.80 0.73 -35.69
N GLU A 11 -4.94 0.18 -36.54
CA GLU A 11 -3.73 -0.51 -36.12
C GLU A 11 -2.76 0.43 -35.37
N GLU A 12 -2.57 1.66 -35.85
CA GLU A 12 -1.74 2.67 -35.21
C GLU A 12 -2.32 3.11 -33.84
N LEU A 13 -3.64 3.23 -33.73
CA LEU A 13 -4.31 3.51 -32.45
C LEU A 13 -4.20 2.36 -31.45
N ILE A 14 -4.29 1.12 -31.91
CA ILE A 14 -4.11 -0.07 -31.07
C ILE A 14 -2.67 -0.13 -30.54
N HIS A 15 -1.67 0.06 -31.42
CA HIS A 15 -0.26 0.08 -31.02
C HIS A 15 0.08 1.27 -30.12
N ALA A 16 -0.54 2.42 -30.32
CA ALA A 16 -0.39 3.57 -29.42
C ALA A 16 -1.02 3.28 -28.04
N GLY A 17 -2.18 2.62 -28.03
CA GLY A 17 -2.87 2.18 -26.83
C GLY A 17 -2.03 1.18 -26.02
N ASP A 18 -1.48 0.15 -26.66
CA ASP A 18 -0.65 -0.87 -26.04
C ASP A 18 0.65 -0.27 -25.50
N ASN A 19 1.31 0.61 -26.24
CA ASN A 19 2.52 1.29 -25.77
C ASN A 19 2.26 2.24 -24.58
N LEU A 20 1.10 2.90 -24.56
CA LEU A 20 0.67 3.72 -23.43
C LEU A 20 0.42 2.83 -22.20
N TYR A 21 -0.26 1.71 -22.37
CA TYR A 21 -0.59 0.78 -21.27
C TYR A 21 0.69 0.17 -20.65
N ILE A 22 1.61 -0.31 -21.47
CA ILE A 22 2.90 -0.87 -21.01
C ILE A 22 3.76 0.22 -20.32
N ASN A 23 3.79 1.43 -20.86
CA ASN A 23 4.57 2.54 -20.29
C ASN A 23 3.98 3.04 -18.97
N TRP A 24 2.67 3.03 -18.81
CA TRP A 24 2.01 3.38 -17.55
C TRP A 24 2.30 2.35 -16.46
N ASN A 25 2.18 1.07 -16.74
CA ASN A 25 2.48 0.00 -15.77
C ASN A 25 3.93 0.07 -15.27
N SER A 26 4.90 0.27 -16.17
CA SER A 26 6.31 0.39 -15.79
C SER A 26 6.57 1.63 -14.94
N LYS A 27 5.99 2.78 -15.29
CA LYS A 27 6.16 4.03 -14.53
C LYS A 27 5.52 3.96 -13.14
N ILE A 28 4.34 3.37 -13.03
CA ILE A 28 3.66 3.16 -11.74
C ILE A 28 4.48 2.22 -10.85
N PHE A 29 4.98 1.12 -11.40
CA PHE A 29 5.81 0.17 -10.66
C PHE A 29 7.12 0.80 -10.17
N ILE A 30 7.80 1.55 -11.02
CA ILE A 30 9.03 2.28 -10.64
C ILE A 30 8.75 3.33 -9.58
N SER A 31 7.65 4.09 -9.70
CA SER A 31 7.26 5.09 -8.70
C SER A 31 6.94 4.45 -7.34
N PHE A 32 6.27 3.30 -7.35
CA PHE A 32 5.96 2.54 -6.15
C PHE A 32 7.22 2.00 -5.47
N LEU A 33 8.16 1.48 -6.25
CA LEU A 33 9.45 1.01 -5.77
C LEU A 33 10.29 2.17 -5.20
N ALA A 34 10.33 3.29 -5.89
CA ALA A 34 11.04 4.49 -5.42
C ALA A 34 10.46 5.01 -4.09
N ALA A 35 9.14 5.10 -3.98
CA ALA A 35 8.46 5.48 -2.74
C ALA A 35 8.80 4.51 -1.60
N PHE A 36 8.78 3.21 -1.86
CA PHE A 36 9.14 2.18 -0.87
C PHE A 36 10.58 2.32 -0.39
N VAL A 37 11.52 2.58 -1.29
CA VAL A 37 12.94 2.81 -0.94
C VAL A 37 13.10 4.07 -0.09
N ILE A 38 12.46 5.17 -0.47
CA ILE A 38 12.51 6.44 0.28
C ILE A 38 11.97 6.24 1.70
N ILE A 39 10.81 5.60 1.84
CA ILE A 39 10.20 5.30 3.14
C ILE A 39 11.13 4.40 3.97
N SER A 40 11.73 3.37 3.38
CA SER A 40 12.66 2.48 4.07
C SER A 40 13.90 3.22 4.58
N VAL A 41 14.44 4.16 3.80
CA VAL A 41 15.57 5.01 4.20
C VAL A 41 15.17 5.92 5.38
N ILE A 42 14.02 6.56 5.32
CA ILE A 42 13.52 7.44 6.39
C ILE A 42 13.32 6.63 7.68
N LEU A 43 12.67 5.46 7.60
CA LEU A 43 12.46 4.59 8.75
C LEU A 43 13.80 4.12 9.34
N THR A 44 14.78 3.79 8.52
CA THR A 44 16.11 3.37 8.97
C THR A 44 16.85 4.51 9.66
N ALA A 45 16.77 5.72 9.13
CA ALA A 45 17.40 6.90 9.74
C ALA A 45 16.78 7.24 11.10
N TYR A 46 15.47 7.07 11.24
CA TYR A 46 14.74 7.48 12.46
C TYR A 46 14.74 6.40 13.54
N TYR A 47 14.52 5.13 13.18
CA TYR A 47 14.36 4.02 14.14
C TYR A 47 15.58 3.12 14.30
N ARG A 48 16.64 3.33 13.54
CA ARG A 48 17.93 2.59 13.59
C ARG A 48 17.77 1.06 13.75
N ILE A 49 17.73 0.57 15.01
CA ILE A 49 17.74 -0.88 15.32
C ILE A 49 16.38 -1.56 15.05
N SER A 50 15.28 -0.82 15.19
CA SER A 50 13.91 -1.38 14.99
C SER A 50 13.41 -1.30 13.54
N SER A 51 14.12 -0.58 12.68
CA SER A 51 13.72 -0.36 11.29
C SER A 51 13.61 -1.64 10.45
N PRO A 52 14.48 -2.66 10.56
CA PRO A 52 14.34 -3.87 9.77
C PRO A 52 13.01 -4.59 9.99
N VAL A 53 12.49 -4.57 11.22
CA VAL A 53 11.19 -5.19 11.55
C VAL A 53 10.06 -4.43 10.88
N ALA A 54 10.08 -3.10 10.90
CA ALA A 54 9.08 -2.28 10.22
C ALA A 54 9.07 -2.51 8.70
N ILE A 55 10.25 -2.53 8.08
CA ILE A 55 10.39 -2.75 6.63
C ILE A 55 9.85 -4.13 6.24
N VAL A 56 10.22 -5.19 6.99
CA VAL A 56 9.72 -6.55 6.74
C VAL A 56 8.20 -6.62 6.91
N THR A 57 7.63 -5.96 7.91
CA THR A 57 6.19 -5.94 8.14
C THR A 57 5.44 -5.24 7.00
N ILE A 58 5.92 -4.09 6.53
CA ILE A 58 5.33 -3.36 5.40
C ILE A 58 5.43 -4.21 4.13
N PHE A 59 6.59 -4.81 3.87
CA PHE A 59 6.79 -5.67 2.72
C PHE A 59 5.87 -6.90 2.76
N ALA A 60 5.75 -7.56 3.91
CA ALA A 60 4.85 -8.69 4.09
C ALA A 60 3.38 -8.30 3.88
N SER A 61 2.93 -7.13 4.36
CA SER A 61 1.56 -6.65 4.15
C SER A 61 1.26 -6.34 2.68
N LEU A 62 2.24 -5.79 1.95
CA LEU A 62 2.12 -5.57 0.50
C LEU A 62 2.05 -6.89 -0.28
N LEU A 63 2.92 -7.85 0.05
CA LEU A 63 2.88 -9.18 -0.57
C LEU A 63 1.55 -9.88 -0.30
N MET A 64 1.03 -9.79 0.92
CA MET A 64 -0.26 -10.39 1.28
C MET A 64 -1.41 -9.72 0.50
N SER A 65 -1.38 -8.41 0.32
CA SER A 65 -2.36 -7.68 -0.49
C SER A 65 -2.30 -8.09 -1.96
N LEU A 66 -1.10 -8.22 -2.54
CA LEU A 66 -0.92 -8.70 -3.92
C LEU A 66 -1.39 -10.15 -4.08
N PHE A 67 -1.10 -11.01 -3.10
CA PHE A 67 -1.59 -12.38 -3.08
C PHE A 67 -3.13 -12.44 -3.08
N MET A 68 -3.77 -11.61 -2.26
CA MET A 68 -5.22 -11.49 -2.22
C MET A 68 -5.79 -11.02 -3.57
N PHE A 69 -5.19 -10.02 -4.22
CA PHE A 69 -5.61 -9.57 -5.54
C PHE A 69 -5.56 -10.69 -6.58
N ASN A 70 -4.47 -11.45 -6.58
CA ASN A 70 -4.33 -12.59 -7.49
C ASN A 70 -5.35 -13.70 -7.20
N THR A 71 -5.63 -13.98 -5.93
CA THR A 71 -6.56 -15.04 -5.52
C THR A 71 -8.02 -14.70 -5.86
N PHE A 72 -8.40 -13.43 -5.71
CA PHE A 72 -9.75 -12.97 -6.04
C PHE A 72 -9.93 -12.54 -7.50
N GLY A 73 -8.88 -12.64 -8.33
CA GLY A 73 -8.94 -12.25 -9.74
C GLY A 73 -9.22 -10.77 -9.95
N VAL A 74 -8.80 -9.92 -9.01
CA VAL A 74 -9.02 -8.47 -9.10
C VAL A 74 -8.12 -7.89 -10.18
N GLU A 75 -8.73 -7.22 -11.17
CA GLU A 75 -7.99 -6.52 -12.20
C GLU A 75 -7.21 -5.33 -11.63
N PHE A 76 -6.00 -5.10 -12.16
CA PHE A 76 -5.17 -3.95 -11.81
C PHE A 76 -5.77 -2.66 -12.36
N SER A 77 -6.74 -2.11 -11.66
CA SER A 77 -7.35 -0.81 -11.94
C SER A 77 -6.65 0.31 -11.16
N ILE A 78 -6.94 1.56 -11.51
CA ILE A 78 -6.47 2.73 -10.75
C ILE A 78 -6.92 2.64 -9.29
N GLY A 79 -8.15 2.17 -9.04
CA GLY A 79 -8.67 1.94 -7.69
C GLY A 79 -7.88 0.90 -6.91
N ALA A 80 -7.44 -0.19 -7.56
CA ALA A 80 -6.59 -1.21 -6.94
C ALA A 80 -5.22 -0.64 -6.52
N ILE A 81 -4.61 0.21 -7.33
CA ILE A 81 -3.34 0.88 -7.01
C ILE A 81 -3.49 1.82 -5.81
N VAL A 82 -4.57 2.60 -5.78
CA VAL A 82 -4.89 3.47 -4.63
C VAL A 82 -5.12 2.64 -3.37
N GLY A 83 -5.83 1.52 -3.46
CA GLY A 83 -6.03 0.57 -2.35
C GLY A 83 -4.72 0.02 -1.81
N LEU A 84 -3.78 -0.37 -2.68
CA LEU A 84 -2.44 -0.79 -2.28
C LEU A 84 -1.66 0.32 -1.57
N ALA A 85 -1.74 1.55 -2.07
CA ALA A 85 -1.09 2.70 -1.44
C ALA A 85 -1.66 2.97 -0.03
N ILE A 86 -2.97 2.91 0.14
CA ILE A 86 -3.62 3.06 1.45
C ILE A 86 -3.20 1.94 2.40
N THR A 87 -3.14 0.69 1.94
CA THR A 87 -2.67 -0.46 2.73
C THR A 87 -1.23 -0.26 3.19
N ALA A 88 -0.34 0.21 2.31
CA ALA A 88 1.03 0.52 2.66
C ALA A 88 1.11 1.63 3.72
N LEU A 89 0.34 2.71 3.56
CA LEU A 89 0.28 3.80 4.53
C LEU A 89 -0.19 3.33 5.91
N LEU A 90 -1.25 2.51 5.97
CA LEU A 90 -1.73 1.93 7.23
C LEU A 90 -0.67 1.05 7.90
N GLY A 91 0.06 0.25 7.12
CA GLY A 91 1.18 -0.55 7.61
C GLY A 91 2.31 0.31 8.19
N ILE A 92 2.66 1.42 7.53
CA ILE A 92 3.65 2.37 8.01
C ILE A 92 3.17 3.02 9.31
N PHE A 93 1.94 3.54 9.35
CA PHE A 93 1.35 4.16 10.53
C PHE A 93 1.35 3.22 11.72
N SER A 94 0.92 1.98 11.53
CA SER A 94 0.89 0.96 12.58
C SER A 94 2.30 0.70 13.14
N SER A 95 3.28 0.57 12.26
CA SER A 95 4.68 0.35 12.64
C SER A 95 5.25 1.54 13.40
N VAL A 96 5.01 2.76 12.93
CA VAL A 96 5.50 3.99 13.58
C VAL A 96 4.92 4.13 14.97
N ILE A 97 3.59 4.00 15.14
CA ILE A 97 2.93 4.10 16.45
C ILE A 97 3.46 3.03 17.41
N TYR A 98 3.63 1.80 16.93
CA TYR A 98 4.16 0.72 17.74
C TYR A 98 5.58 1.01 18.23
N PHE A 99 6.49 1.43 17.35
CA PHE A 99 7.88 1.71 17.73
C PHE A 99 8.02 2.96 18.60
N GLU A 100 7.17 3.97 18.41
CA GLU A 100 7.10 5.14 19.26
C GLU A 100 6.71 4.74 20.70
N ASN A 101 5.64 3.96 20.84
CA ASN A 101 5.22 3.44 22.14
C ASN A 101 6.29 2.54 22.78
N LEU A 102 6.93 1.67 21.99
CA LEU A 102 8.01 0.81 22.47
C LEU A 102 9.20 1.63 22.98
N LYS A 103 9.60 2.64 22.22
CA LYS A 103 10.68 3.56 22.59
C LYS A 103 10.35 4.30 23.88
N ASN A 104 9.13 4.82 24.02
CA ASN A 104 8.68 5.51 25.22
C ASN A 104 8.70 4.60 26.45
N GLU A 105 8.28 3.35 26.32
CA GLU A 105 8.32 2.38 27.42
C GLU A 105 9.75 1.96 27.81
N LEU A 106 10.65 1.89 26.84
CA LEU A 106 12.08 1.65 27.11
C LEU A 106 12.73 2.83 27.84
N TYR A 107 12.38 4.06 27.48
CA TYR A 107 12.87 5.25 28.21
C TYR A 107 12.41 5.34 29.66
N LYS A 108 11.28 4.71 30.02
CA LYS A 108 10.82 4.56 31.40
C LYS A 108 11.63 3.53 32.21
N GLY A 109 12.69 2.96 31.61
CA GLY A 109 13.56 1.97 32.28
C GLY A 109 12.98 0.56 32.39
N ARG A 110 11.92 0.25 31.60
CA ARG A 110 11.34 -1.09 31.57
C ARG A 110 12.21 -2.06 30.76
N THR A 111 12.23 -3.32 31.17
CA THR A 111 12.88 -4.38 30.39
C THR A 111 12.20 -4.55 29.05
N LEU A 112 12.96 -4.95 28.02
CA LEU A 112 12.47 -5.11 26.65
C LEU A 112 11.16 -5.92 26.57
N LYS A 113 11.06 -7.02 27.34
CA LYS A 113 9.87 -7.89 27.39
C LYS A 113 8.64 -7.14 27.94
N LYS A 114 8.82 -6.33 28.96
CA LYS A 114 7.76 -5.57 29.61
C LYS A 114 7.35 -4.36 28.77
N ALA A 115 8.33 -3.67 28.19
CA ALA A 115 8.13 -2.57 27.26
C ALA A 115 7.34 -3.01 26.00
N ASN A 116 7.68 -4.17 25.43
CA ASN A 116 6.97 -4.73 24.28
C ASN A 116 5.50 -5.06 24.61
N SER A 117 5.23 -5.65 25.75
CA SER A 117 3.86 -5.97 26.19
C SER A 117 3.00 -4.72 26.39
N GLU A 118 3.56 -3.68 26.99
CA GLU A 118 2.83 -2.42 27.22
C GLU A 118 2.67 -1.61 25.91
N ALA A 119 3.72 -1.53 25.09
CA ALA A 119 3.65 -0.88 23.78
C ALA A 119 2.57 -1.53 22.90
N SER A 120 2.50 -2.85 22.88
CA SER A 120 1.47 -3.57 22.13
C SER A 120 0.06 -3.20 22.60
N LYS A 121 -0.20 -3.13 23.90
CA LYS A 121 -1.52 -2.74 24.44
C LYS A 121 -1.91 -1.33 24.00
N HIS A 122 -0.99 -0.37 24.11
CA HIS A 122 -1.24 1.02 23.74
C HIS A 122 -1.39 1.22 22.22
N THR A 123 -0.83 0.32 21.41
CA THR A 123 -0.89 0.40 19.96
C THR A 123 -2.11 -0.31 19.38
N THR A 124 -2.64 -1.33 20.07
CA THR A 124 -3.75 -2.14 19.55
C THR A 124 -5.02 -1.32 19.33
N LEU A 125 -5.39 -0.46 20.26
CA LEU A 125 -6.60 0.36 20.14
C LEU A 125 -6.57 1.30 18.93
N PRO A 126 -5.55 2.15 18.71
CA PRO A 126 -5.48 2.99 17.51
C PRO A 126 -5.47 2.22 16.20
N ILE A 127 -4.86 1.03 16.17
CA ILE A 127 -4.84 0.18 14.97
C ILE A 127 -6.22 -0.40 14.67
N ILE A 128 -6.95 -0.84 15.70
CA ILE A 128 -8.33 -1.33 15.54
C ILE A 128 -9.22 -0.20 15.03
N ASP A 129 -9.13 0.99 15.61
CA ASP A 129 -9.91 2.15 15.19
C ASP A 129 -9.64 2.50 13.73
N ALA A 130 -8.37 2.57 13.33
CA ALA A 130 -7.99 2.81 11.93
C ALA A 130 -8.49 1.72 10.98
N SER A 131 -8.45 0.46 11.40
CA SER A 131 -8.95 -0.67 10.62
C SER A 131 -10.47 -0.63 10.44
N VAL A 132 -11.21 -0.29 11.48
CA VAL A 132 -12.68 -0.13 11.42
C VAL A 132 -13.05 1.01 10.48
N VAL A 133 -12.40 2.16 10.60
CA VAL A 133 -12.63 3.31 9.71
C VAL A 133 -12.33 2.95 8.25
N SER A 134 -11.24 2.23 7.99
CA SER A 134 -10.88 1.78 6.64
C SER A 134 -11.88 0.79 6.06
N LEU A 135 -12.40 -0.14 6.89
CA LEU A 135 -13.45 -1.07 6.49
C LEU A 135 -14.75 -0.34 6.15
N LEU A 136 -15.17 0.61 6.97
CA LEU A 136 -16.36 1.42 6.70
C LEU A 136 -16.19 2.23 5.42
N ALA A 137 -15.05 2.88 5.24
CA ALA A 137 -14.75 3.65 4.05
C ALA A 137 -14.80 2.79 2.78
N SER A 138 -14.20 1.59 2.80
CA SER A 138 -14.21 0.68 1.65
C SER A 138 -15.62 0.13 1.38
N LEU A 139 -16.42 -0.13 2.42
CA LEU A 139 -17.81 -0.55 2.27
C LEU A 139 -18.68 0.55 1.63
N ILE A 140 -18.53 1.78 2.07
CA ILE A 140 -19.20 2.95 1.49
C ILE A 140 -18.80 3.13 0.03
N THR A 141 -17.50 3.04 -0.26
CA THR A 141 -16.98 3.16 -1.64
C THR A 141 -17.52 2.06 -2.54
N TYR A 142 -17.66 0.84 -2.03
CA TYR A 142 -18.26 -0.27 -2.79
C TYR A 142 -19.72 0.04 -3.17
N PHE A 143 -20.54 0.49 -2.24
CA PHE A 143 -21.96 0.79 -2.53
C PHE A 143 -22.15 2.03 -3.41
N ILE A 144 -21.30 3.04 -3.32
CA ILE A 144 -21.39 4.27 -4.12
C ILE A 144 -20.67 4.09 -5.48
N GLY A 145 -19.62 3.29 -5.53
CA GLY A 145 -18.79 3.10 -6.73
C GLY A 145 -19.47 2.29 -7.84
N GLU A 146 -20.37 1.36 -7.50
CA GLU A 146 -21.08 0.54 -8.49
C GLU A 146 -21.87 1.34 -9.56
N PRO A 147 -22.57 2.45 -9.24
CA PRO A 147 -23.29 3.23 -10.24
C PRO A 147 -22.39 4.12 -11.12
N LEU A 148 -21.11 4.32 -10.78
CA LEU A 148 -20.18 5.19 -11.52
C LEU A 148 -19.31 4.41 -12.54
N VAL A 149 -19.35 3.10 -12.52
CA VAL A 149 -18.52 2.20 -13.37
C VAL A 149 -19.33 1.51 -14.46
N LYS A 150 -20.64 1.77 -14.58
CA LYS A 150 -21.48 1.31 -15.70
C LYS A 150 -21.54 2.30 -16.82
#